data_918b887ee8fd5fa85a66ff991959dd61
#
_entry.id   918b887ee8fd5fa85a66ff991959dd61
#
_cell.length_a   1.000
_cell.length_b   1.000
_cell.length_c   1.000
_cell.angle_alpha   90.00
_cell.angle_beta   90.00
_cell.angle_gamma   90.00
#
_symmetry.space_group_name_H-M   'P 1'
#
loop_
_entity.id
_entity.type
_entity.pdbx_description
1 polymer ?
#
loop_
_entity_poly.entity_id
_entity_poly.type
_entity_poly.pdbx_seq_one_letter_code
_entity_poly.pdbx_strand_id
1 'polypeptide(L)'
;MGLTATEKRLRAAMKSLNTWKPEFSDAVKICADLMDQYKVLNAGIVSGVFPMFDPTETGGTRKSAAVTTAESLRRDILAYMKELGLTTLAVKRLDAQEHLPESNVLADALRRLGDGG
;
A
#
# COMPACT_ATOMS: atom_id res chain seq x y z
N MET A 1 -21.51 0.59 11.30
CA MET A 1 -21.11 0.09 9.99
C MET A 1 -19.87 -0.78 10.10
N GLY A 2 -19.85 -1.89 9.38
CA GLY A 2 -18.77 -2.84 9.45
C GLY A 2 -17.52 -2.36 8.72
N LEU A 3 -16.45 -3.11 8.87
CA LEU A 3 -15.19 -2.87 8.18
C LEU A 3 -15.34 -3.21 6.69
N THR A 4 -14.65 -2.45 5.85
CA THR A 4 -14.58 -2.78 4.42
C THR A 4 -13.71 -4.02 4.21
N ALA A 5 -13.80 -4.64 3.04
CA ALA A 5 -12.96 -5.80 2.72
C ALA A 5 -11.49 -5.46 2.79
N THR A 6 -11.09 -4.27 2.33
CA THR A 6 -9.70 -3.83 2.36
C THR A 6 -9.21 -3.63 3.80
N GLU A 7 -10.04 -3.04 4.67
CA GLU A 7 -9.70 -2.91 6.08
C GLU A 7 -9.49 -4.27 6.75
N LYS A 8 -10.37 -5.22 6.45
CA LYS A 8 -10.25 -6.58 6.99
C LYS A 8 -8.96 -7.24 6.56
N ARG A 9 -8.57 -7.08 5.29
CA ARG A 9 -7.32 -7.62 4.78
C ARG A 9 -6.10 -7.00 5.44
N LEU A 10 -6.12 -5.67 5.61
CA LEU A 10 -5.01 -4.98 6.28
C LEU A 10 -4.88 -5.43 7.72
N ARG A 11 -5.99 -5.52 8.44
CA ARG A 11 -5.97 -5.99 9.84
C ARG A 11 -5.48 -7.42 9.93
N ALA A 12 -5.93 -8.30 9.03
CA ALA A 12 -5.50 -9.68 9.01
C ALA A 12 -3.99 -9.79 8.75
N ALA A 13 -3.47 -9.00 7.81
CA ALA A 13 -2.04 -8.96 7.52
C ALA A 13 -1.25 -8.48 8.72
N MET A 14 -1.71 -7.42 9.38
CA MET A 14 -1.04 -6.89 10.56
C MET A 14 -1.05 -7.89 11.72
N LYS A 15 -2.16 -8.58 11.93
CA LYS A 15 -2.25 -9.62 12.95
C LYS A 15 -1.29 -10.77 12.63
N SER A 16 -1.22 -11.17 11.37
CA SER A 16 -0.29 -12.20 10.91
C SER A 16 1.17 -11.81 11.13
N LEU A 17 1.50 -10.54 10.93
CA LEU A 17 2.84 -10.01 11.12
C LEU A 17 3.10 -9.54 12.55
N ASN A 18 2.11 -9.70 13.42
CA ASN A 18 2.19 -9.30 14.82
C ASN A 18 2.42 -7.78 15.01
N THR A 19 1.85 -6.99 14.10
CA THR A 19 1.96 -5.51 14.15
C THR A 19 0.64 -4.84 14.51
N TRP A 20 -0.45 -5.61 14.66
CA TRP A 20 -1.76 -5.02 14.93
C TRP A 20 -1.85 -4.49 16.36
N LYS A 21 -2.39 -3.28 16.47
CA LYS A 21 -2.78 -2.67 17.74
C LYS A 21 -4.05 -1.87 17.52
N PRO A 22 -4.96 -1.80 18.53
CA PRO A 22 -6.18 -1.00 18.38
C PRO A 22 -5.92 0.47 18.05
N GLU A 23 -4.78 1.01 18.46
CA GLU A 23 -4.38 2.39 18.20
C GLU A 23 -4.22 2.66 16.69
N PHE A 24 -4.00 1.61 15.89
CA PHE A 24 -3.82 1.73 14.44
C PHE A 24 -5.14 1.70 13.68
N SER A 25 -6.28 1.59 14.37
CA SER A 25 -7.58 1.44 13.73
C SER A 25 -7.88 2.55 12.70
N ASP A 26 -7.66 3.81 13.08
CA ASP A 26 -7.93 4.94 12.20
C ASP A 26 -6.94 4.99 11.03
N ALA A 27 -5.67 4.71 11.29
CA ALA A 27 -4.66 4.68 10.24
C ALA A 27 -4.94 3.58 9.22
N VAL A 28 -5.37 2.41 9.68
CA VAL A 28 -5.78 1.31 8.80
C VAL A 28 -6.97 1.72 7.94
N LYS A 29 -7.94 2.40 8.52
CA LYS A 29 -9.12 2.87 7.79
C LYS A 29 -8.70 3.84 6.67
N ILE A 30 -7.84 4.80 6.97
CA ILE A 30 -7.35 5.76 5.98
C ILE A 30 -6.56 5.05 4.88
N CYS A 31 -5.66 4.14 5.27
CA CYS A 31 -4.86 3.38 4.31
C CYS A 31 -5.76 2.56 3.38
N ALA A 32 -6.75 1.87 3.93
CA ALA A 32 -7.70 1.09 3.15
C ALA A 32 -8.46 1.95 2.15
N ASP A 33 -8.89 3.13 2.59
CA ASP A 33 -9.61 4.07 1.72
C ASP A 33 -8.72 4.53 0.56
N LEU A 34 -7.47 4.87 0.84
CA LEU A 34 -6.51 5.23 -0.20
C LEU A 34 -6.26 4.09 -1.18
N MET A 35 -6.17 2.86 -0.68
CA MET A 35 -5.99 1.67 -1.51
C MET A 35 -7.18 1.46 -2.44
N ASP A 36 -8.39 1.65 -1.94
CA ASP A 36 -9.61 1.51 -2.75
C ASP A 36 -9.66 2.60 -3.83
N GLN A 37 -9.31 3.84 -3.50
CA GLN A 37 -9.24 4.93 -4.46
C GLN A 37 -8.19 4.65 -5.53
N TYR A 38 -7.02 4.19 -5.13
CA TYR A 38 -5.95 3.84 -6.05
C TYR A 38 -6.37 2.74 -7.01
N LYS A 39 -7.04 1.71 -6.49
CA LYS A 39 -7.49 0.58 -7.30
C LYS A 39 -8.44 1.03 -8.41
N VAL A 40 -9.41 1.88 -8.07
CA VAL A 40 -10.39 2.40 -9.04
C VAL A 40 -9.68 3.27 -10.09
N LEU A 41 -8.82 4.17 -9.64
CA LEU A 41 -8.10 5.08 -10.54
C LEU A 41 -7.15 4.33 -11.47
N ASN A 42 -6.40 3.38 -10.92
CA ASN A 42 -5.47 2.58 -11.71
C ASN A 42 -6.20 1.72 -12.74
N ALA A 43 -7.33 1.14 -12.38
CA ALA A 43 -8.16 0.38 -13.32
C ALA A 43 -8.64 1.25 -14.47
N GLY A 44 -9.01 2.50 -14.20
CA GLY A 44 -9.41 3.45 -15.22
C GLY A 44 -8.27 3.82 -16.16
N ILE A 45 -7.06 3.97 -15.63
CA ILE A 45 -5.88 4.26 -16.44
C ILE A 45 -5.53 3.06 -17.34
N VAL A 46 -5.50 1.86 -16.77
CA VAL A 46 -5.16 0.64 -17.51
C VAL A 46 -6.17 0.34 -18.60
N SER A 47 -7.46 0.57 -18.33
CA SER A 47 -8.53 0.33 -19.31
C SER A 47 -8.67 1.41 -20.36
N GLY A 48 -7.95 2.53 -20.23
CA GLY A 48 -8.02 3.64 -21.16
C GLY A 48 -9.15 4.62 -20.91
N VAL A 49 -9.92 4.45 -19.82
CA VAL A 49 -10.98 5.42 -19.46
C VAL A 49 -10.35 6.77 -19.11
N PHE A 50 -9.20 6.75 -18.44
CA PHE A 50 -8.43 7.96 -18.14
C PHE A 50 -7.18 7.99 -19.02
N PRO A 51 -6.84 9.14 -19.62
CA PRO A 51 -5.63 9.23 -20.44
C PRO A 51 -4.37 9.12 -19.55
N MET A 52 -3.30 8.59 -20.12
CA MET A 52 -2.00 8.54 -19.44
C MET A 52 -1.24 9.85 -19.57
N PHE A 53 -1.47 10.54 -20.70
CA PHE A 53 -0.77 11.79 -21.01
C PHE A 53 -1.77 12.83 -21.49
N ASP A 54 -1.51 14.07 -21.12
CA ASP A 54 -2.26 15.23 -21.59
C ASP A 54 -1.39 16.04 -22.53
N PRO A 55 -1.98 16.67 -23.57
CA PRO A 55 -1.22 17.54 -24.46
C PRO A 55 -0.81 18.82 -23.75
N THR A 56 0.35 19.36 -24.12
CA THR A 56 0.82 20.66 -23.61
C THR A 56 0.64 21.72 -24.69
N GLU A 57 0.62 22.99 -24.28
CA GLU A 57 0.49 24.13 -25.20
C GLU A 57 1.65 24.21 -26.20
N THR A 58 2.80 23.65 -25.83
CA THR A 58 3.99 23.69 -26.67
C THR A 58 4.12 22.53 -27.64
N GLY A 59 3.09 21.68 -27.75
CA GLY A 59 3.08 20.54 -28.65
C GLY A 59 3.63 19.24 -28.08
N GLY A 60 4.11 19.26 -26.83
CA GLY A 60 4.56 18.04 -26.14
C GLY A 60 3.43 17.37 -25.37
N THR A 61 3.81 16.41 -24.53
CA THR A 61 2.88 15.73 -23.63
C THR A 61 3.41 15.75 -22.21
N ARG A 62 2.50 15.65 -21.26
CA ARG A 62 2.85 15.54 -19.83
C ARG A 62 1.99 14.44 -19.21
N LYS A 63 2.38 13.93 -18.06
CA LYS A 63 1.56 12.96 -17.34
C LYS A 63 0.20 13.57 -17.06
N SER A 64 -0.86 12.79 -17.26
CA SER A 64 -2.22 13.23 -16.97
C SER A 64 -2.43 13.46 -15.47
N ALA A 65 -3.47 14.21 -15.12
CA ALA A 65 -3.88 14.38 -13.73
C ALA A 65 -4.16 13.03 -13.07
N ALA A 66 -4.77 12.10 -13.83
CA ALA A 66 -5.06 10.76 -13.31
C ALA A 66 -3.78 10.02 -12.92
N VAL A 67 -2.76 10.03 -13.79
CA VAL A 67 -1.48 9.37 -13.49
C VAL A 67 -0.78 10.03 -12.31
N THR A 68 -0.76 11.37 -12.26
CA THR A 68 -0.14 12.12 -11.16
C THR A 68 -0.83 11.79 -9.83
N THR A 69 -2.16 11.73 -9.84
CA THR A 69 -2.93 11.39 -8.64
C THR A 69 -2.65 9.95 -8.21
N ALA A 70 -2.57 9.01 -9.16
CA ALA A 70 -2.26 7.62 -8.86
C ALA A 70 -0.87 7.48 -8.22
N GLU A 71 0.11 8.23 -8.71
CA GLU A 71 1.46 8.24 -8.13
C GLU A 71 1.46 8.77 -6.71
N SER A 72 0.69 9.84 -6.45
CA SER A 72 0.55 10.40 -5.09
C SER A 72 -0.12 9.41 -4.16
N LEU A 73 -1.20 8.76 -4.59
CA LEU A 73 -1.89 7.76 -3.79
C LEU A 73 -0.95 6.59 -3.46
N ARG A 74 -0.19 6.12 -4.44
CA ARG A 74 0.78 5.04 -4.22
C ARG A 74 1.80 5.42 -3.16
N ARG A 75 2.33 6.63 -3.23
CA ARG A 75 3.31 7.13 -2.27
C ARG A 75 2.72 7.19 -0.88
N ASP A 76 1.50 7.72 -0.75
CA ASP A 76 0.83 7.84 0.54
C ASP A 76 0.50 6.47 1.12
N ILE A 77 0.03 5.53 0.28
CA ILE A 77 -0.24 4.15 0.70
C ILE A 77 1.02 3.51 1.26
N LEU A 78 2.15 3.64 0.55
CA LEU A 78 3.42 3.07 1.01
C LEU A 78 3.88 3.68 2.32
N ALA A 79 3.66 4.98 2.52
CA ALA A 79 3.98 5.65 3.76
C ALA A 79 3.14 5.08 4.92
N TYR A 80 1.83 4.91 4.72
CA TYR A 80 0.97 4.31 5.73
C TYR A 80 1.34 2.86 6.01
N MET A 81 1.61 2.08 4.97
CA MET A 81 2.01 0.68 5.13
C MET A 81 3.29 0.57 5.96
N LYS A 82 4.23 1.48 5.73
CA LYS A 82 5.47 1.54 6.51
C LYS A 82 5.17 1.82 7.99
N GLU A 83 4.31 2.80 8.26
CA GLU A 83 3.90 3.13 9.62
C GLU A 83 3.19 1.98 10.32
N LEU A 84 2.41 1.20 9.57
CA LEU A 84 1.66 0.07 10.09
C LEU A 84 2.48 -1.22 10.18
N GLY A 85 3.76 -1.17 9.83
CA GLY A 85 4.62 -2.34 9.91
C GLY A 85 4.37 -3.37 8.81
N LEU A 86 3.81 -2.94 7.68
CA LEU A 86 3.48 -3.85 6.57
C LEU A 86 4.53 -3.89 5.46
N THR A 87 5.58 -3.06 5.56
CA THR A 87 6.67 -3.08 4.59
C THR A 87 7.79 -3.99 5.09
N THR A 88 8.59 -4.49 4.14
CA THR A 88 9.74 -5.34 4.47
C THR A 88 10.67 -4.69 5.47
N LEU A 89 10.98 -3.41 5.27
CA LEU A 89 11.89 -2.68 6.16
C LEU A 89 11.31 -2.54 7.56
N ALA A 90 10.03 -2.18 7.68
CA ALA A 90 9.37 -2.02 8.97
C ALA A 90 9.33 -3.35 9.74
N VAL A 91 9.02 -4.45 9.05
CA VAL A 91 8.98 -5.77 9.67
C VAL A 91 10.38 -6.18 10.14
N LYS A 92 11.41 -5.92 9.34
CA LYS A 92 12.79 -6.20 9.72
C LYS A 92 13.20 -5.44 10.98
N ARG A 93 12.77 -4.19 11.10
CA ARG A 93 13.04 -3.39 12.30
C ARG A 93 12.37 -3.96 13.54
N LEU A 94 11.13 -4.41 13.39
CA LEU A 94 10.41 -5.05 14.49
C LEU A 94 11.09 -6.34 14.92
N ASP A 95 11.49 -7.16 13.96
CA ASP A 95 12.22 -8.41 14.23
C ASP A 95 13.52 -8.14 14.98
N ALA A 96 14.27 -7.14 14.55
CA ALA A 96 15.54 -6.78 15.21
C ALA A 96 15.29 -6.33 16.64
N GLN A 97 14.21 -5.62 16.91
CA GLN A 97 13.87 -5.17 18.27
C GLN A 97 13.41 -6.30 19.16
N GLU A 98 12.68 -7.24 18.61
CA GLU A 98 12.10 -8.34 19.37
C GLU A 98 12.98 -9.59 19.44
N HIS A 99 14.01 -9.67 18.58
CA HIS A 99 14.91 -10.83 18.50
C HIS A 99 14.15 -12.14 18.32
N LEU A 100 13.14 -12.14 17.46
CA LEU A 100 12.31 -13.32 17.23
C LEU A 100 13.10 -14.41 16.50
N PRO A 101 13.11 -15.65 17.01
CA PRO A 101 13.79 -16.76 16.31
C PRO A 101 13.19 -17.05 14.94
N GLU A 102 11.94 -16.68 14.74
CA GLU A 102 11.20 -16.91 13.50
C GLU A 102 11.45 -15.83 12.44
N SER A 103 12.39 -14.94 12.68
CA SER A 103 12.68 -13.86 11.73
C SER A 103 13.01 -14.38 10.34
N ASN A 104 13.66 -15.54 10.23
CA ASN A 104 13.99 -16.15 8.95
C ASN A 104 12.74 -16.57 8.17
N VAL A 105 11.74 -17.12 8.86
CA VAL A 105 10.47 -17.51 8.24
C VAL A 105 9.74 -16.28 7.71
N LEU A 106 9.73 -15.23 8.51
CA LEU A 106 9.09 -13.98 8.14
C LEU A 106 9.82 -13.33 6.95
N ALA A 107 11.15 -13.34 6.97
CA ALA A 107 11.94 -12.81 5.88
C ALA A 107 11.67 -13.57 4.56
N ASP A 108 11.53 -14.90 4.63
CA ASP A 108 11.19 -15.72 3.47
C ASP A 108 9.80 -15.38 2.94
N ALA A 109 8.82 -15.21 3.83
CA ALA A 109 7.46 -14.85 3.43
C ALA A 109 7.46 -13.49 2.72
N LEU A 110 8.19 -12.51 3.25
CA LEU A 110 8.30 -11.19 2.65
C LEU A 110 9.02 -11.24 1.31
N ARG A 111 10.04 -12.07 1.19
CA ARG A 111 10.77 -12.25 -0.06
C ARG A 111 9.85 -12.81 -1.13
N ARG A 112 9.00 -13.78 -0.79
CA ARG A 112 8.01 -14.34 -1.71
C ARG A 112 7.03 -13.29 -2.18
N LEU A 113 6.57 -12.40 -1.27
CA LEU A 113 5.68 -11.30 -1.63
C LEU A 113 6.37 -10.33 -2.59
N GLY A 114 7.65 -10.05 -2.35
CA GLY A 114 8.43 -9.19 -3.23
C GLY A 114 8.67 -9.82 -4.61
N ASP A 115 8.95 -11.11 -4.66
CA ASP A 115 9.22 -11.82 -5.90
C ASP A 115 7.93 -12.05 -6.71
N GLY A 116 6.80 -12.09 -6.05
CA GLY A 116 5.50 -12.28 -6.71
C GLY A 116 4.97 -11.01 -7.38
N GLY A 117 5.63 -9.90 -7.18
CA GLY A 117 5.25 -8.62 -7.79
C GLY A 117 5.87 -8.42 -9.16
#